data_954dada01b09b11e2ec8ed15fa6e7c2c
#
_entry.id   954dada01b09b11e2ec8ed15fa6e7c2c
#
_cell.length_a   1.000
_cell.length_b   1.000
_cell.length_c   1.000
_cell.angle_alpha   90.00
_cell.angle_beta   90.00
_cell.angle_gamma   90.00
#
_symmetry.space_group_name_H-M   'P 1'
#
loop_
_entity.id
_entity.type
_entity.pdbx_description
1 polymer ?
#
loop_
_entity_poly.entity_id
_entity_poly.type
_entity_poly.pdbx_seq_one_letter_code
_entity_poly.pdbx_strand_id
1 'polypeptide(L)'
;IPTISTGKLFRAEIERNTGLGREISSFMAKGDLVPNLLINQVMGERLSEEDTTNGVIVDGFPRTLDQAKVLDDIMSAQDRKVTHVLYINITDDEAVRRLSGRRVCSNPKCEASYHVEFNPPQKDPDLCDRCGSKLIQRADDNPDAIRRRLELYHKDTAPLVDFYRKRGILFEVDGAQPIPQVEEVIKSALA
;
A
#
# COMPACT_ATOMS: atom_id res chain seq x y z
N ILE A 1 7.65 -5.56 14.75
CA ILE A 1 6.43 -4.73 14.57
C ILE A 1 5.69 -5.19 13.33
N PRO A 2 4.34 -5.28 13.36
CA PRO A 2 3.54 -5.71 12.22
C PRO A 2 3.51 -4.66 11.11
N THR A 3 3.32 -5.14 9.87
CA THR A 3 3.03 -4.29 8.71
C THR A 3 1.56 -4.44 8.34
N ILE A 4 0.82 -3.34 8.37
CA ILE A 4 -0.59 -3.27 8.00
C ILE A 4 -0.70 -2.62 6.63
N SER A 5 -1.13 -3.40 5.63
CA SER A 5 -1.41 -2.89 4.29
C SER A 5 -2.92 -2.89 4.05
N THR A 6 -3.50 -1.71 3.84
CA THR A 6 -4.94 -1.57 3.53
C THR A 6 -5.34 -2.36 2.30
N GLY A 7 -4.49 -2.39 1.28
CA GLY A 7 -4.73 -3.18 0.09
C GLY A 7 -4.79 -4.69 0.37
N LYS A 8 -4.00 -5.21 1.32
CA LYS A 8 -4.08 -6.61 1.75
C LYS A 8 -5.35 -6.87 2.57
N LEU A 9 -5.69 -6.00 3.51
CA LEU A 9 -6.90 -6.10 4.31
C LEU A 9 -8.15 -6.16 3.42
N PHE A 10 -8.25 -5.24 2.46
CA PHE A 10 -9.38 -5.19 1.54
C PHE A 10 -9.46 -6.42 0.64
N ARG A 11 -8.35 -6.92 0.11
CA ARG A 11 -8.35 -8.15 -0.68
C ARG A 11 -8.79 -9.36 0.13
N ALA A 12 -8.38 -9.46 1.39
CA ALA A 12 -8.85 -10.53 2.28
C ALA A 12 -10.37 -10.45 2.51
N GLU A 13 -10.96 -9.25 2.65
CA GLU A 13 -12.41 -9.09 2.75
C GLU A 13 -13.14 -9.48 1.45
N ILE A 14 -12.56 -9.16 0.30
CA ILE A 14 -13.11 -9.56 -1.02
C ILE A 14 -13.09 -11.08 -1.16
N GLU A 15 -12.01 -11.74 -0.78
CA GLU A 15 -11.89 -13.21 -0.83
C GLU A 15 -12.90 -13.92 0.07
N ARG A 16 -13.23 -13.33 1.23
CA ARG A 16 -14.29 -13.85 2.13
C ARG A 16 -15.70 -13.66 1.57
N ASN A 17 -15.85 -12.94 0.46
CA ASN A 17 -17.13 -12.64 -0.20
C ASN A 17 -18.19 -12.04 0.73
N THR A 18 -17.78 -11.23 1.69
CA THR A 18 -18.69 -10.51 2.61
C THR A 18 -19.44 -9.40 1.86
N GLY A 19 -20.49 -8.84 2.48
CA GLY A 19 -21.16 -7.64 1.94
C GLY A 19 -20.18 -6.48 1.76
N LEU A 20 -19.35 -6.23 2.78
CA LEU A 20 -18.26 -5.25 2.76
C LEU A 20 -17.24 -5.55 1.65
N GLY A 21 -16.83 -6.81 1.49
CA GLY A 21 -15.88 -7.22 0.45
C GLY A 21 -16.39 -6.94 -0.97
N ARG A 22 -17.68 -7.16 -1.24
CA ARG A 22 -18.29 -6.84 -2.55
C ARG A 22 -18.31 -5.34 -2.81
N GLU A 23 -18.64 -4.53 -1.81
CA GLU A 23 -18.62 -3.07 -1.90
C GLU A 23 -17.19 -2.57 -2.20
N ILE A 24 -16.20 -2.97 -1.42
CA ILE A 24 -14.78 -2.63 -1.59
C ILE A 24 -14.28 -3.03 -2.98
N SER A 25 -14.67 -4.23 -3.47
CA SER A 25 -14.26 -4.73 -4.78
C SER A 25 -14.64 -3.78 -5.92
N SER A 26 -15.82 -3.15 -5.82
CA SER A 26 -16.31 -2.22 -6.85
C SER A 26 -15.45 -0.96 -6.97
N PHE A 27 -14.91 -0.45 -5.86
CA PHE A 27 -13.99 0.70 -5.85
C PHE A 27 -12.58 0.30 -6.33
N MET A 28 -12.05 -0.80 -5.81
CA MET A 28 -10.70 -1.24 -6.15
C MET A 28 -10.54 -1.58 -7.64
N ALA A 29 -11.51 -2.23 -8.25
CA ALA A 29 -11.49 -2.59 -9.67
C ALA A 29 -11.39 -1.37 -10.60
N LYS A 30 -11.96 -0.23 -10.17
CA LYS A 30 -11.93 1.06 -10.90
C LYS A 30 -10.68 1.89 -10.57
N GLY A 31 -9.90 1.49 -9.56
CA GLY A 31 -8.78 2.28 -9.04
C GLY A 31 -9.22 3.45 -8.15
N ASP A 32 -10.47 3.49 -7.72
CA ASP A 32 -11.02 4.50 -6.81
C ASP A 32 -10.59 4.25 -5.36
N LEU A 33 -10.64 5.30 -4.53
CA LEU A 33 -10.44 5.18 -3.09
C LEU A 33 -11.68 4.55 -2.45
N VAL A 34 -11.46 3.64 -1.50
CA VAL A 34 -12.53 3.15 -0.62
C VAL A 34 -13.03 4.32 0.24
N PRO A 35 -14.35 4.47 0.45
CA PRO A 35 -14.90 5.56 1.24
C PRO A 35 -14.27 5.69 2.63
N ASN A 36 -14.02 6.95 3.05
CA ASN A 36 -13.32 7.24 4.32
C ASN A 36 -13.97 6.55 5.53
N LEU A 37 -15.31 6.48 5.57
CA LEU A 37 -16.02 5.84 6.67
C LEU A 37 -15.61 4.37 6.84
N LEU A 38 -15.55 3.62 5.74
CA LEU A 38 -15.20 2.20 5.76
C LEU A 38 -13.73 1.97 6.11
N ILE A 39 -12.83 2.72 5.49
CA ILE A 39 -11.40 2.55 5.75
C ILE A 39 -11.02 2.99 7.16
N ASN A 40 -11.62 4.05 7.68
CA ASN A 40 -11.37 4.56 9.03
C ASN A 40 -11.81 3.53 10.09
N GLN A 41 -12.96 2.88 9.89
CA GLN A 41 -13.42 1.82 10.77
C GLN A 41 -12.45 0.64 10.77
N VAL A 42 -12.14 0.10 9.59
CA VAL A 42 -11.23 -1.05 9.45
C VAL A 42 -9.85 -0.75 10.05
N MET A 43 -9.33 0.45 9.82
CA MET A 43 -8.03 0.86 10.35
C MET A 43 -8.07 1.09 11.86
N GLY A 44 -9.17 1.67 12.38
CA GLY A 44 -9.36 1.86 13.81
C GLY A 44 -9.37 0.53 14.56
N GLU A 45 -10.14 -0.44 14.08
CA GLU A 45 -10.18 -1.79 14.65
C GLU A 45 -8.79 -2.45 14.60
N ARG A 46 -8.13 -2.46 13.43
CA ARG A 46 -6.83 -3.13 13.26
C ARG A 46 -5.70 -2.48 14.07
N LEU A 47 -5.66 -1.15 14.18
CA LEU A 47 -4.65 -0.42 14.96
C LEU A 47 -4.85 -0.54 16.48
N SER A 48 -6.01 -1.03 16.92
CA SER A 48 -6.32 -1.30 18.32
C SER A 48 -5.99 -2.73 18.76
N GLU A 49 -5.54 -3.59 17.83
CA GLU A 49 -5.14 -4.96 18.17
C GLU A 49 -3.82 -4.98 18.97
N GLU A 50 -3.67 -5.94 19.86
CA GLU A 50 -2.58 -6.05 20.82
C GLU A 50 -1.19 -6.13 20.16
N ASP A 51 -1.08 -6.75 18.98
CA ASP A 51 0.18 -6.90 18.24
C ASP A 51 0.76 -5.58 17.74
N THR A 52 -0.03 -4.50 17.68
CA THR A 52 0.38 -3.16 17.25
C THR A 52 0.94 -2.30 18.38
N THR A 53 0.83 -2.72 19.65
CA THR A 53 1.18 -1.92 20.82
C THR A 53 2.62 -1.42 20.82
N ASN A 54 3.56 -2.25 20.37
CA ASN A 54 5.00 -1.93 20.32
C ASN A 54 5.44 -1.23 19.01
N GLY A 55 4.50 -0.76 18.22
CA GLY A 55 4.75 -0.10 16.94
C GLY A 55 4.09 -0.81 15.77
N VAL A 56 3.95 -0.10 14.68
CA VAL A 56 3.30 -0.59 13.46
C VAL A 56 3.85 0.14 12.24
N ILE A 57 3.96 -0.56 11.12
CA ILE A 57 4.19 0.04 9.81
C ILE A 57 2.85 0.01 9.07
N VAL A 58 2.38 1.17 8.60
CA VAL A 58 1.13 1.31 7.85
C VAL A 58 1.42 1.60 6.39
N ASP A 59 0.86 0.79 5.49
CA ASP A 59 1.00 0.92 4.04
C ASP A 59 -0.37 1.16 3.38
N GLY A 60 -0.45 2.22 2.57
CA GLY A 60 -1.65 2.59 1.83
C GLY A 60 -2.71 3.34 2.64
N PHE A 61 -2.36 3.81 3.86
CA PHE A 61 -3.16 4.69 4.70
C PHE A 61 -2.22 5.58 5.54
N PRO A 62 -2.52 6.88 5.70
CA PRO A 62 -3.61 7.64 5.09
C PRO A 62 -3.36 7.94 3.61
N ARG A 63 -4.43 8.22 2.85
CA ARG A 63 -4.38 8.69 1.46
C ARG A 63 -5.05 10.05 1.27
N THR A 64 -5.65 10.61 2.31
CA THR A 64 -6.24 11.94 2.31
C THR A 64 -5.90 12.67 3.61
N LEU A 65 -5.99 14.01 3.63
CA LEU A 65 -5.77 14.80 4.84
C LEU A 65 -6.76 14.44 5.96
N ASP A 66 -8.00 14.09 5.63
CA ASP A 66 -8.98 13.69 6.63
C ASP A 66 -8.61 12.34 7.25
N GLN A 67 -8.14 11.38 6.44
CA GLN A 67 -7.62 10.12 6.96
C GLN A 67 -6.38 10.32 7.86
N ALA A 68 -5.52 11.30 7.54
CA ALA A 68 -4.36 11.61 8.37
C ALA A 68 -4.77 12.12 9.76
N LYS A 69 -5.82 12.95 9.84
CA LYS A 69 -6.37 13.40 11.12
C LYS A 69 -6.96 12.23 11.92
N VAL A 70 -7.72 11.35 11.24
CA VAL A 70 -8.28 10.15 11.90
C VAL A 70 -7.17 9.24 12.42
N LEU A 71 -6.07 9.06 11.65
CA LEU A 71 -4.91 8.30 12.13
C LEU A 71 -4.30 8.95 13.38
N ASP A 72 -4.13 10.28 13.38
CA ASP A 72 -3.63 11.01 14.56
C ASP A 72 -4.55 10.79 15.78
N ASP A 73 -5.88 10.85 15.60
CA ASP A 73 -6.85 10.63 16.67
C ASP A 73 -6.77 9.20 17.22
N ILE A 74 -6.71 8.18 16.34
CA ILE A 74 -6.56 6.77 16.74
C ILE A 74 -5.26 6.56 17.53
N MET A 75 -4.16 7.14 17.06
CA MET A 75 -2.87 6.99 17.73
C MET A 75 -2.83 7.73 19.07
N SER A 76 -3.38 8.94 19.14
CA SER A 76 -3.45 9.75 20.35
C SER A 76 -4.32 9.10 21.44
N ALA A 77 -5.42 8.43 21.06
CA ALA A 77 -6.25 7.69 22.01
C ALA A 77 -5.52 6.52 22.69
N GLN A 78 -4.36 6.13 22.15
CA GLN A 78 -3.49 5.08 22.68
C GLN A 78 -2.16 5.63 23.22
N ASP A 79 -2.06 6.92 23.51
CA ASP A 79 -0.82 7.64 23.91
C ASP A 79 0.34 7.41 22.93
N ARG A 80 0.04 7.30 21.63
CA ARG A 80 0.98 7.06 20.54
C ARG A 80 0.93 8.19 19.51
N LYS A 81 1.89 8.23 18.61
CA LYS A 81 1.93 9.18 17.50
C LYS A 81 2.59 8.58 16.27
N VAL A 82 2.31 9.16 15.10
CA VAL A 82 3.09 8.90 13.89
C VAL A 82 4.47 9.51 14.06
N THR A 83 5.51 8.70 13.99
CA THR A 83 6.91 9.12 14.22
C THR A 83 7.68 9.34 12.92
N HIS A 84 7.43 8.53 11.90
CA HIS A 84 8.14 8.56 10.62
C HIS A 84 7.15 8.37 9.47
N VAL A 85 7.34 9.12 8.41
CA VAL A 85 6.61 8.95 7.15
C VAL A 85 7.64 8.82 6.04
N LEU A 86 7.73 7.64 5.45
CA LEU A 86 8.61 7.35 4.33
C LEU A 86 7.86 7.63 3.03
N TYR A 87 8.29 8.69 2.33
CA TYR A 87 7.76 9.03 1.02
C TYR A 87 8.67 8.49 -0.07
N ILE A 88 8.31 7.34 -0.65
CA ILE A 88 9.06 6.74 -1.76
C ILE A 88 8.59 7.40 -3.06
N ASN A 89 9.39 8.33 -3.55
CA ASN A 89 9.06 9.14 -4.72
C ASN A 89 9.52 8.45 -6.01
N ILE A 90 8.62 8.35 -6.99
CA ILE A 90 8.88 7.91 -8.37
C ILE A 90 8.04 8.75 -9.33
N THR A 91 8.45 8.80 -10.59
CA THR A 91 7.66 9.45 -11.65
C THR A 91 6.41 8.64 -11.97
N ASP A 92 5.39 9.30 -12.55
CA ASP A 92 4.17 8.64 -13.00
C ASP A 92 4.46 7.56 -14.05
N ASP A 93 5.38 7.83 -14.99
CA ASP A 93 5.78 6.85 -16.01
C ASP A 93 6.39 5.60 -15.38
N GLU A 94 7.25 5.77 -14.37
CA GLU A 94 7.82 4.63 -13.63
C GLU A 94 6.74 3.89 -12.82
N ALA A 95 5.79 4.60 -12.23
CA ALA A 95 4.66 3.99 -11.54
C ALA A 95 3.79 3.16 -12.51
N VAL A 96 3.47 3.70 -13.69
CA VAL A 96 2.74 2.96 -14.74
C VAL A 96 3.52 1.71 -15.16
N ARG A 97 4.82 1.84 -15.44
CA ARG A 97 5.68 0.73 -15.84
C ARG A 97 5.71 -0.38 -14.79
N ARG A 98 5.88 -0.03 -13.52
CA ARG A 98 5.91 -0.98 -12.39
C ARG A 98 4.57 -1.66 -12.16
N LEU A 99 3.47 -0.94 -12.24
CA LEU A 99 2.14 -1.49 -12.01
C LEU A 99 1.68 -2.40 -13.16
N SER A 100 1.88 -1.98 -14.40
CA SER A 100 1.46 -2.77 -15.57
C SER A 100 2.25 -4.08 -15.72
N GLY A 101 3.52 -4.09 -15.33
CA GLY A 101 4.39 -5.26 -15.38
C GLY A 101 4.28 -6.19 -14.16
N ARG A 102 3.55 -5.79 -13.12
CA ARG A 102 3.42 -6.58 -11.90
C ARG A 102 2.65 -7.87 -12.11
N ARG A 103 3.15 -8.95 -11.51
CA ARG A 103 2.49 -10.25 -11.42
C ARG A 103 2.49 -10.70 -9.96
N VAL A 104 1.40 -11.31 -9.53
CA VAL A 104 1.28 -11.83 -8.17
C VAL A 104 0.89 -13.30 -8.19
N CYS A 105 1.33 -14.04 -7.19
CA CYS A 105 0.94 -15.43 -7.03
C CYS A 105 -0.57 -15.53 -6.77
N SER A 106 -1.26 -16.41 -7.47
CA SER A 106 -2.69 -16.66 -7.27
C SER A 106 -3.01 -17.36 -5.96
N ASN A 107 -2.02 -17.96 -5.30
CA ASN A 107 -2.18 -18.54 -3.97
C ASN A 107 -2.11 -17.43 -2.90
N PRO A 108 -3.22 -17.10 -2.21
CA PRO A 108 -3.26 -16.00 -1.24
C PRO A 108 -2.31 -16.19 -0.06
N LYS A 109 -1.97 -17.44 0.28
CA LYS A 109 -1.01 -17.75 1.36
C LYS A 109 0.45 -17.54 0.97
N CYS A 110 0.75 -17.48 -0.34
CA CYS A 110 2.12 -17.37 -0.83
C CYS A 110 2.61 -15.91 -0.86
N GLU A 111 1.74 -14.97 -1.23
CA GLU A 111 2.00 -13.52 -1.33
C GLU A 111 3.21 -13.14 -2.20
N ALA A 112 3.79 -14.04 -2.99
CA ALA A 112 4.93 -13.74 -3.85
C ALA A 112 4.53 -12.75 -4.95
N SER A 113 5.41 -11.76 -5.19
CA SER A 113 5.24 -10.75 -6.22
C SER A 113 6.44 -10.76 -7.17
N TYR A 114 6.15 -10.64 -8.46
CA TYR A 114 7.10 -10.64 -9.56
C TYR A 114 6.85 -9.42 -10.45
N HIS A 115 7.78 -9.19 -11.35
CA HIS A 115 7.62 -8.19 -12.40
C HIS A 115 8.18 -8.75 -13.71
N VAL A 116 7.47 -8.57 -14.80
CA VAL A 116 7.84 -9.13 -16.11
C VAL A 116 9.24 -8.70 -16.59
N GLU A 117 9.73 -7.57 -16.12
CA GLU A 117 11.01 -7.00 -16.52
C GLU A 117 12.04 -6.96 -15.36
N PHE A 118 11.65 -6.45 -14.18
CA PHE A 118 12.60 -6.17 -13.08
C PHE A 118 12.88 -7.37 -12.18
N ASN A 119 11.92 -8.28 -12.06
CA ASN A 119 12.02 -9.46 -11.22
C ASN A 119 11.16 -10.59 -11.80
N PRO A 120 11.51 -11.12 -12.99
CA PRO A 120 10.76 -12.21 -13.60
C PRO A 120 10.93 -13.49 -12.79
N PRO A 121 9.93 -14.40 -12.83
CA PRO A 121 10.10 -15.73 -12.27
C PRO A 121 11.23 -16.47 -12.99
N GLN A 122 11.97 -17.31 -12.25
CA GLN A 122 13.21 -17.93 -12.73
C GLN A 122 12.99 -19.24 -13.47
N LYS A 123 11.87 -19.94 -13.19
CA LYS A 123 11.61 -21.29 -13.70
C LYS A 123 10.63 -21.29 -14.86
N ASP A 124 9.54 -20.60 -14.73
CA ASP A 124 8.45 -20.57 -15.71
C ASP A 124 7.80 -19.18 -15.62
N PRO A 125 7.60 -18.45 -16.76
CA PRO A 125 7.08 -17.10 -16.76
C PRO A 125 5.66 -16.96 -16.19
N ASP A 126 4.90 -18.04 -16.16
CA ASP A 126 3.52 -18.06 -15.69
C ASP A 126 3.35 -18.67 -14.30
N LEU A 127 4.41 -19.19 -13.70
CA LEU A 127 4.36 -19.91 -12.43
C LEU A 127 5.19 -19.24 -11.33
N CYS A 128 4.69 -19.33 -10.12
CA CYS A 128 5.37 -18.84 -8.92
C CYS A 128 6.53 -19.75 -8.53
N ASP A 129 7.76 -19.21 -8.46
CA ASP A 129 8.95 -19.98 -8.05
C ASP A 129 8.87 -20.56 -6.64
N ARG A 130 8.05 -19.93 -5.75
CA ARG A 130 7.91 -20.35 -4.36
C ARG A 130 6.97 -21.55 -4.18
N CYS A 131 5.82 -21.56 -4.89
CA CYS A 131 4.77 -22.55 -4.64
C CYS A 131 4.18 -23.21 -5.89
N GLY A 132 4.66 -22.85 -7.09
CA GLY A 132 4.19 -23.42 -8.36
C GLY A 132 2.79 -22.99 -8.81
N SER A 133 2.10 -22.12 -8.05
CA SER A 133 0.79 -21.60 -8.44
C SER A 133 0.93 -20.60 -9.58
N LYS A 134 -0.14 -20.39 -10.35
CA LYS A 134 -0.15 -19.43 -11.46
C LYS A 134 0.14 -18.00 -10.99
N LEU A 135 0.82 -17.25 -11.83
CA LEU A 135 0.97 -15.81 -11.70
C LEU A 135 -0.19 -15.09 -12.41
N ILE A 136 -0.73 -14.09 -11.76
CA ILE A 136 -1.85 -13.31 -12.30
C ILE A 136 -1.53 -11.81 -12.20
N GLN A 137 -2.09 -11.03 -13.11
CA GLN A 137 -2.17 -9.59 -12.96
C GLN A 137 -3.34 -9.23 -12.05
N ARG A 138 -3.17 -8.26 -11.16
CA ARG A 138 -4.27 -7.77 -10.33
C ARG A 138 -5.33 -7.05 -11.17
N ALA A 139 -6.57 -7.09 -10.74
CA ALA A 139 -7.67 -6.37 -11.41
C ALA A 139 -7.45 -4.85 -11.45
N ASP A 140 -6.77 -4.31 -10.43
CA ASP A 140 -6.43 -2.88 -10.30
C ASP A 140 -5.10 -2.48 -10.98
N ASP A 141 -4.48 -3.38 -11.75
CA ASP A 141 -3.27 -3.12 -12.55
C ASP A 141 -3.57 -3.00 -14.06
N ASN A 142 -4.82 -2.83 -14.45
CA ASN A 142 -5.19 -2.48 -15.82
C ASN A 142 -4.90 -0.97 -16.09
N PRO A 143 -4.70 -0.55 -17.36
CA PRO A 143 -4.29 0.81 -17.70
C PRO A 143 -5.24 1.89 -17.17
N ASP A 144 -6.55 1.65 -17.20
CA ASP A 144 -7.54 2.65 -16.78
C ASP A 144 -7.53 2.81 -15.24
N ALA A 145 -7.47 1.70 -14.51
CA ALA A 145 -7.34 1.74 -13.05
C ALA A 145 -6.01 2.39 -12.61
N ILE A 146 -4.90 2.13 -13.30
CA ILE A 146 -3.61 2.78 -13.01
C ILE A 146 -3.72 4.29 -13.22
N ARG A 147 -4.28 4.73 -14.34
CA ARG A 147 -4.48 6.17 -14.62
C ARG A 147 -5.34 6.83 -13.55
N ARG A 148 -6.45 6.19 -13.19
CA ARG A 148 -7.35 6.68 -12.16
C ARG A 148 -6.66 6.79 -10.79
N ARG A 149 -5.82 5.81 -10.43
CA ARG A 149 -5.03 5.85 -9.17
C ARG A 149 -4.04 7.00 -9.14
N LEU A 150 -3.38 7.32 -10.26
CA LEU A 150 -2.47 8.46 -10.35
C LEU A 150 -3.22 9.80 -10.23
N GLU A 151 -4.38 9.94 -10.89
CA GLU A 151 -5.23 11.13 -10.73
C GLU A 151 -5.61 11.35 -9.26
N LEU A 152 -6.08 10.30 -8.57
CA LEU A 152 -6.44 10.37 -7.16
C LEU A 152 -5.23 10.62 -6.25
N TYR A 153 -4.08 10.03 -6.58
CA TYR A 153 -2.84 10.31 -5.87
C TYR A 153 -2.50 11.80 -5.92
N HIS A 154 -2.45 12.40 -7.09
CA HIS A 154 -2.12 13.83 -7.23
C HIS A 154 -3.14 14.74 -6.55
N LYS A 155 -4.42 14.40 -6.65
CA LYS A 155 -5.49 15.19 -6.08
C LYS A 155 -5.55 15.10 -4.55
N ASP A 156 -5.54 13.88 -4.02
CA ASP A 156 -5.95 13.61 -2.65
C ASP A 156 -4.78 13.20 -1.74
N THR A 157 -3.75 12.52 -2.29
CA THR A 157 -2.64 11.94 -1.52
C THR A 157 -1.39 12.82 -1.52
N ALA A 158 -1.02 13.42 -2.64
CA ALA A 158 0.15 14.29 -2.73
C ALA A 158 0.16 15.44 -1.69
N PRO A 159 -0.97 16.04 -1.30
CA PRO A 159 -1.01 17.04 -0.23
C PRO A 159 -0.50 16.54 1.13
N LEU A 160 -0.49 15.22 1.38
CA LEU A 160 0.07 14.65 2.61
C LEU A 160 1.58 14.86 2.72
N VAL A 161 2.28 14.97 1.59
CA VAL A 161 3.74 15.20 1.57
C VAL A 161 4.06 16.51 2.30
N ASP A 162 3.37 17.60 1.97
CA ASP A 162 3.57 18.88 2.62
C ASP A 162 3.06 18.89 4.07
N PHE A 163 1.97 18.17 4.34
CA PHE A 163 1.41 18.04 5.67
C PHE A 163 2.41 17.39 6.64
N TYR A 164 3.05 16.29 6.26
CA TYR A 164 4.03 15.60 7.09
C TYR A 164 5.41 16.27 7.06
N ARG A 165 5.78 16.93 5.96
CA ARG A 165 7.01 17.75 5.89
C ARG A 165 6.98 18.90 6.91
N LYS A 166 5.85 19.61 7.02
CA LYS A 166 5.67 20.68 8.03
C LYS A 166 5.73 20.19 9.46
N ARG A 167 5.46 18.91 9.69
CA ARG A 167 5.59 18.25 11.01
C ARG A 167 7.01 17.76 11.31
N GLY A 168 7.93 17.81 10.36
CA GLY A 168 9.31 17.36 10.52
C GLY A 168 9.50 15.84 10.64
N ILE A 169 8.50 15.06 10.18
CA ILE A 169 8.52 13.59 10.26
C ILE A 169 8.51 12.90 8.88
N LEU A 170 8.60 13.69 7.79
CA LEU A 170 8.68 13.16 6.43
C LEU A 170 10.13 12.88 6.03
N PHE A 171 10.39 11.67 5.56
CA PHE A 171 11.65 11.25 4.97
C PHE A 171 11.39 10.88 3.50
N GLU A 172 12.00 11.64 2.61
CA GLU A 172 11.86 11.43 1.16
C GLU A 172 12.93 10.46 0.67
N VAL A 173 12.50 9.45 -0.09
CA VAL A 173 13.35 8.39 -0.63
C VAL A 173 13.15 8.33 -2.14
N ASP A 174 14.23 8.41 -2.90
CA ASP A 174 14.20 8.20 -4.35
C ASP A 174 13.95 6.71 -4.66
N GLY A 175 12.70 6.40 -5.02
CA GLY A 175 12.28 5.04 -5.34
C GLY A 175 12.70 4.55 -6.72
N ALA A 176 13.33 5.40 -7.56
CA ALA A 176 13.86 4.99 -8.86
C ALA A 176 15.22 4.28 -8.73
N GLN A 177 15.87 4.38 -7.56
CA GLN A 177 17.13 3.70 -7.29
C GLN A 177 16.98 2.18 -7.17
N PRO A 178 18.08 1.41 -7.32
CA PRO A 178 18.09 -0.01 -7.04
C PRO A 178 17.63 -0.35 -5.62
N ILE A 179 16.88 -1.45 -5.45
CA ILE A 179 16.29 -1.88 -4.17
C ILE A 179 17.29 -1.82 -2.99
N PRO A 180 18.55 -2.30 -3.10
CA PRO A 180 19.49 -2.23 -1.98
C PRO A 180 19.80 -0.81 -1.52
N GLN A 181 19.87 0.15 -2.45
CA GLN A 181 20.13 1.56 -2.13
C GLN A 181 18.91 2.20 -1.44
N VAL A 182 17.70 1.93 -1.95
CA VAL A 182 16.46 2.35 -1.29
C VAL A 182 16.37 1.81 0.13
N GLU A 183 16.72 0.54 0.35
CA GLU A 183 16.71 -0.10 1.65
C GLU A 183 17.70 0.56 2.63
N GLU A 184 18.89 0.92 2.16
CA GLU A 184 19.92 1.59 2.98
C GLU A 184 19.47 2.99 3.43
N VAL A 185 18.87 3.76 2.51
CA VAL A 185 18.30 5.08 2.83
C VAL A 185 17.18 4.96 3.85
N ILE A 186 16.28 3.99 3.69
CA ILE A 186 15.20 3.73 4.66
C ILE A 186 15.75 3.36 6.03
N LYS A 187 16.74 2.46 6.11
CA LYS A 187 17.38 2.09 7.38
C LYS A 187 18.01 3.29 8.07
N SER A 188 18.69 4.14 7.31
CA SER A 188 19.31 5.36 7.85
C SER A 188 18.28 6.37 8.36
N ALA A 189 17.10 6.46 7.73
CA ALA A 189 16.01 7.34 8.15
C ALA A 189 15.32 6.86 9.43
N LEU A 190 15.41 5.57 9.76
CA LEU A 190 14.76 4.94 10.93
C LEU A 190 15.71 4.69 12.11
N ALA A 191 17.01 4.96 11.94
CA ALA A 191 18.02 4.81 13.00
C ALA A 191 18.02 5.99 13.96
#